data_b48c995e3f38cc5cc38303095a40cbf4
#
_entry.id   b48c995e3f38cc5cc38303095a40cbf4
#
_cell.length_a   1.000
_cell.length_b   1.000
_cell.length_c   1.000
_cell.angle_alpha   90.00
_cell.angle_beta   90.00
_cell.angle_gamma   90.00
#
_symmetry.space_group_name_H-M   'P 1'
#
loop_
_entity.id
_entity.type
_entity.pdbx_description
1 polymer ?
#
loop_
_entity_poly.entity_id
_entity_poly.type
_entity_poly.pdbx_seq_one_letter_code
_entity_poly.pdbx_strand_id
1 'polypeptide(L)'
;MVKLNRVLVKLSGEALIAPDGYWLNPQTLTTLAEDLVAASRAGYELAVVIGGGNVIRGAKVGAAGWIDRATADAMGMLATVMNSIALESAI
;
A
#
# COMPACT_ATOMS: atom_id res chain seq x y z
N MET A 1 22.77 23.67 9.97
CA MET A 1 22.14 22.34 10.05
C MET A 1 21.09 22.19 8.95
N VAL A 2 21.19 21.15 8.16
CA VAL A 2 20.20 20.86 7.12
C VAL A 2 19.01 20.14 7.75
N LYS A 3 17.83 20.69 7.59
CA LYS A 3 16.60 20.07 8.06
C LYS A 3 15.97 19.26 6.91
N LEU A 4 15.83 17.95 7.11
CA LEU A 4 15.17 17.10 6.14
C LEU A 4 13.67 17.28 6.25
N ASN A 5 13.03 17.73 5.17
CA ASN A 5 11.59 17.88 5.10
C ASN A 5 10.94 17.08 3.98
N ARG A 6 11.72 16.27 3.30
CA ARG A 6 11.25 15.39 2.21
C ARG A 6 11.47 13.94 2.61
N VAL A 7 10.42 13.15 2.67
CA VAL A 7 10.44 11.78 3.21
C VAL A 7 9.73 10.84 2.25
N LEU A 8 10.36 9.70 2.01
CA LEU A 8 9.73 8.58 1.31
C LEU A 8 9.23 7.57 2.34
N VAL A 9 7.93 7.32 2.34
CA VAL A 9 7.30 6.36 3.25
C VAL A 9 6.98 5.09 2.49
N LYS A 10 7.45 3.96 2.97
CA LYS A 10 7.14 2.65 2.39
C LYS A 10 6.14 1.93 3.28
N LEU A 11 5.00 1.54 2.69
CA LEU A 11 3.94 0.83 3.39
C LEU A 11 3.78 -0.57 2.83
N SER A 12 3.61 -1.56 3.71
CA SER A 12 3.31 -2.92 3.29
C SER A 12 1.82 -3.04 2.98
N GLY A 13 1.49 -3.60 1.81
CA GLY A 13 0.09 -3.88 1.47
C GLY A 13 -0.57 -4.84 2.45
N GLU A 14 0.20 -5.76 3.03
CA GLU A 14 -0.33 -6.74 4.00
C GLU A 14 -0.89 -6.07 5.25
N ALA A 15 -0.37 -4.92 5.64
CA ALA A 15 -0.87 -4.16 6.78
C ALA A 15 -2.31 -3.68 6.57
N LEU A 16 -2.80 -3.69 5.34
CA LEU A 16 -4.16 -3.26 5.00
C LEU A 16 -5.20 -4.36 5.13
N ILE A 17 -4.78 -5.61 5.37
CA ILE A 17 -5.71 -6.73 5.49
C ILE A 17 -6.53 -6.57 6.79
N ALA A 18 -7.84 -6.71 6.66
CA ALA A 18 -8.74 -6.67 7.81
C ALA A 18 -8.66 -7.97 8.63
N PRO A 19 -9.02 -7.92 9.93
CA PRO A 19 -9.00 -9.13 10.79
C PRO A 19 -9.85 -10.28 10.26
N ASP A 20 -10.92 -9.99 9.52
CA ASP A 20 -11.79 -11.01 8.92
C ASP A 20 -11.26 -11.54 7.58
N GLY A 21 -10.08 -11.09 7.15
CA GLY A 21 -9.45 -11.50 5.90
C GLY A 21 -9.85 -10.65 4.68
N TYR A 22 -10.70 -9.65 4.84
CA TYR A 22 -11.02 -8.73 3.75
C TYR A 22 -9.75 -7.98 3.34
N TRP A 23 -9.57 -7.76 2.05
CA TRP A 23 -8.31 -7.25 1.50
C TRP A 23 -7.97 -5.83 1.95
N LEU A 24 -8.95 -5.05 2.32
CA LEU A 24 -8.75 -3.66 2.71
C LEU A 24 -9.51 -3.36 4.00
N ASN A 25 -8.77 -2.96 5.04
CA ASN A 25 -9.34 -2.54 6.31
C ASN A 25 -9.59 -1.03 6.28
N PRO A 26 -10.85 -0.58 6.26
CA PRO A 26 -11.16 0.85 6.20
C PRO A 26 -10.59 1.65 7.37
N GLN A 27 -10.54 1.05 8.56
CA GLN A 27 -10.02 1.74 9.76
C GLN A 27 -8.52 1.97 9.65
N THR A 28 -7.78 0.96 9.20
CA THR A 28 -6.34 1.08 8.98
C THR A 28 -6.06 2.13 7.91
N LEU A 29 -6.82 2.12 6.83
CA LEU A 29 -6.65 3.08 5.75
C LEU A 29 -6.90 4.51 6.25
N THR A 30 -7.94 4.71 7.02
CA THR A 30 -8.27 6.02 7.60
C THR A 30 -7.15 6.51 8.54
N THR A 31 -6.65 5.64 9.40
CA THR A 31 -5.57 5.98 10.33
C THR A 31 -4.30 6.37 9.58
N LEU A 32 -3.94 5.60 8.55
CA LEU A 32 -2.78 5.92 7.70
C LEU A 32 -2.95 7.28 7.02
N ALA A 33 -4.13 7.53 6.47
CA ALA A 33 -4.42 8.80 5.81
C ALA A 33 -4.31 9.97 6.79
N GLU A 34 -4.84 9.83 7.99
CA GLU A 34 -4.75 10.86 9.04
C GLU A 34 -3.31 11.14 9.43
N ASP A 35 -2.50 10.09 9.59
CA ASP A 35 -1.09 10.25 9.93
C ASP A 35 -0.30 10.95 8.83
N LEU A 36 -0.56 10.59 7.57
CA LEU A 36 0.10 11.22 6.43
C LEU A 36 -0.29 12.68 6.29
N VAL A 37 -1.56 13.00 6.48
CA VAL A 37 -2.04 14.39 6.44
C VAL A 37 -1.42 15.20 7.57
N ALA A 38 -1.32 14.64 8.78
CA ALA A 38 -0.70 15.32 9.91
C ALA A 38 0.77 15.63 9.64
N ALA A 39 1.51 14.67 9.08
CA ALA A 39 2.91 14.88 8.71
C ALA A 39 3.06 15.95 7.63
N SER A 40 2.18 15.94 6.62
CA SER A 40 2.19 16.95 5.56
C SER A 40 1.93 18.34 6.12
N ARG A 41 0.98 18.48 7.02
CA ARG A 41 0.66 19.75 7.68
C ARG A 41 1.77 20.24 8.59
N ALA A 42 2.59 19.33 9.11
CA ALA A 42 3.77 19.67 9.90
C ALA A 42 4.95 20.18 9.05
N GLY A 43 4.81 20.19 7.72
CA GLY A 43 5.80 20.74 6.80
C GLY A 43 6.63 19.71 6.06
N TYR A 44 6.32 18.41 6.19
CA TYR A 44 7.02 17.37 5.45
C TYR A 44 6.43 17.18 4.05
N GLU A 45 7.30 17.08 3.06
CA GLU A 45 6.92 16.65 1.71
C GLU A 45 6.99 15.13 1.67
N LEU A 46 5.85 14.49 1.44
CA LEU A 46 5.77 13.03 1.51
C LEU A 46 5.59 12.42 0.14
N ALA A 47 6.35 11.35 -0.11
CA ALA A 47 6.08 10.41 -1.18
C ALA A 47 5.80 9.06 -0.55
N VAL A 48 4.79 8.34 -1.03
CA VAL A 48 4.37 7.08 -0.45
C VAL A 48 4.47 5.98 -1.48
N VAL A 49 5.12 4.88 -1.10
CA VAL A 49 5.16 3.65 -1.87
C VAL A 49 4.40 2.59 -1.09
N ILE A 50 3.42 1.96 -1.71
CA ILE A 50 2.59 0.96 -1.05
C ILE A 50 2.60 -0.34 -1.84
N GLY A 51 2.75 -1.46 -1.12
CA GLY A 51 2.75 -2.78 -1.72
C GLY A 51 1.34 -3.28 -2.04
N GLY A 52 1.25 -4.42 -2.72
CA GLY A 52 0.00 -5.05 -3.15
C GLY A 52 -0.28 -6.41 -2.50
N GLY A 53 0.48 -6.80 -1.48
CA GLY A 53 0.38 -8.14 -0.89
C GLY A 53 -0.95 -8.48 -0.21
N ASN A 54 -1.78 -7.48 0.06
CA ASN A 54 -3.12 -7.68 0.58
C ASN A 54 -4.10 -8.19 -0.48
N VAL A 55 -3.82 -7.96 -1.76
CA VAL A 55 -4.67 -8.39 -2.88
C VAL A 55 -4.11 -9.67 -3.49
N ILE A 56 -2.82 -9.67 -3.85
CA ILE A 56 -2.21 -10.81 -4.51
C ILE A 56 -0.73 -10.90 -4.18
N ARG A 57 -0.26 -12.14 -3.98
CA ARG A 57 1.17 -12.45 -3.87
C ARG A 57 1.57 -13.29 -5.07
N GLY A 58 2.36 -12.70 -5.99
CA GLY A 58 2.76 -13.34 -7.23
C GLY A 58 3.42 -14.69 -7.03
N ALA A 59 4.32 -14.81 -6.04
CA ALA A 59 5.00 -16.07 -5.73
C ALA A 59 4.01 -17.16 -5.31
N LYS A 60 3.03 -16.81 -4.48
CA LYS A 60 2.05 -17.75 -3.96
C LYS A 60 1.05 -18.18 -5.04
N VAL A 61 0.60 -17.24 -5.85
CA VAL A 61 -0.31 -17.51 -6.97
C VAL A 61 0.39 -18.33 -8.06
N GLY A 62 1.63 -17.97 -8.40
CA GLY A 62 2.43 -18.73 -9.37
C GLY A 62 2.72 -20.14 -8.90
N ALA A 63 2.96 -20.35 -7.61
CA ALA A 63 3.20 -21.67 -7.03
C ALA A 63 1.96 -22.56 -7.08
N ALA A 64 0.76 -21.99 -7.14
CA ALA A 64 -0.48 -22.74 -7.30
C ALA A 64 -0.63 -23.37 -8.69
N GLY A 65 0.17 -22.93 -9.66
CA GLY A 65 0.31 -23.57 -10.95
C GLY A 65 -0.72 -23.23 -12.01
N TRP A 66 -1.69 -22.38 -11.71
CA TRP A 66 -2.74 -22.02 -12.68
C TRP A 66 -2.53 -20.63 -13.32
N ILE A 67 -1.59 -19.85 -12.79
CA ILE A 67 -1.14 -18.60 -13.38
C ILE A 67 0.39 -18.59 -13.36
N ASP A 68 1.04 -18.24 -14.46
CA ASP A 68 2.50 -18.15 -14.47
C ASP A 68 3.00 -16.98 -13.62
N ARG A 69 4.26 -17.07 -13.18
CA ARG A 69 4.85 -16.12 -12.25
C ARG A 69 4.86 -14.69 -12.81
N ALA A 70 5.19 -14.53 -14.10
CA ALA A 70 5.24 -13.20 -14.71
C ALA A 70 3.87 -12.53 -14.72
N THR A 71 2.82 -13.28 -15.03
CA THR A 71 1.44 -12.78 -14.99
C THR A 71 1.03 -12.43 -13.57
N ALA A 72 1.34 -13.30 -12.61
CA ALA A 72 1.03 -13.05 -11.21
C ALA A 72 1.74 -11.80 -10.67
N ASP A 73 2.99 -11.59 -11.07
CA ASP A 73 3.73 -10.39 -10.69
C ASP A 73 3.12 -9.12 -11.29
N ALA A 74 2.63 -9.18 -12.56
CA ALA A 74 1.92 -8.07 -13.17
C ALA A 74 0.62 -7.74 -12.39
N MET A 75 -0.12 -8.78 -12.00
CA MET A 75 -1.31 -8.59 -11.16
C MET A 75 -0.97 -7.94 -9.83
N GLY A 76 0.14 -8.33 -9.22
CA GLY A 76 0.63 -7.73 -7.98
C GLY A 76 0.96 -6.25 -8.14
N MET A 77 1.55 -5.86 -9.27
CA MET A 77 1.81 -4.45 -9.57
C MET A 77 0.52 -3.65 -9.72
N LEU A 78 -0.49 -4.21 -10.37
CA LEU A 78 -1.81 -3.57 -10.47
C LEU A 78 -2.47 -3.44 -9.10
N ALA A 79 -2.25 -4.41 -8.20
CA ALA A 79 -2.74 -4.33 -6.84
C ALA A 79 -2.14 -3.14 -6.07
N THR A 80 -0.88 -2.79 -6.32
CA THR A 80 -0.27 -1.59 -5.72
C THR A 80 -0.98 -0.33 -6.19
N VAL A 81 -1.39 -0.27 -7.43
CA VAL A 81 -2.14 0.86 -7.96
C VAL A 81 -3.51 0.96 -7.30
N MET A 82 -4.20 -0.16 -7.11
CA MET A 82 -5.47 -0.18 -6.39
C MET A 82 -5.34 0.38 -4.97
N ASN A 83 -4.33 -0.05 -4.24
CA ASN A 83 -4.07 0.44 -2.88
C ASN A 83 -3.73 1.93 -2.88
N SER A 84 -2.96 2.38 -3.87
CA SER A 84 -2.61 3.80 -3.99
C SER A 84 -3.85 4.66 -4.23
N ILE A 85 -4.76 4.21 -5.07
CA ILE A 85 -6.02 4.91 -5.34
C ILE A 85 -6.87 4.96 -4.06
N ALA A 86 -6.96 3.85 -3.33
CA ALA A 86 -7.72 3.81 -2.08
C ALA A 86 -7.15 4.78 -1.04
N LEU A 87 -5.83 4.81 -0.90
CA LEU A 87 -5.16 5.72 0.04
C LEU A 87 -5.36 7.19 -0.38
N GLU A 88 -5.21 7.49 -1.66
CA GLU A 88 -5.46 8.83 -2.18
C GLU A 88 -6.89 9.29 -1.86
N SER A 89 -7.85 8.40 -2.05
CA SER A 89 -9.26 8.71 -1.75
C SER A 89 -9.48 9.00 -0.26
N ALA A 90 -8.74 8.34 0.62
CA ALA A 90 -8.86 8.52 2.07
C ALA A 90 -8.22 9.82 2.56
N ILE A 91 -7.24 10.32 1.84
CA ILE A 91 -6.58 11.60 2.15
C ILE A 91 -7.47 12.75 1.71
#